data_3afcd1765a49495e42f92d7056b6589d
#
_entry.id   3afcd1765a49495e42f92d7056b6589d
#
_cell.length_a   1.000
_cell.length_b   1.000
_cell.length_c   1.000
_cell.angle_alpha   90.00
_cell.angle_beta   90.00
_cell.angle_gamma   90.00
#
_symmetry.space_group_name_H-M   'P 1'
#
loop_
_entity.id
_entity.type
_entity.pdbx_description
1 polymer ?
#
loop_
_entity_poly.entity_id
_entity_poly.type
_entity_poly.pdbx_seq_one_letter_code
_entity_poly.pdbx_strand_id
1 'polypeptide(L)'
;MTTTQKLSIAVAPDIAVSALAVSPPTPEACCVLAHGAGAGMTHPFMNAVAEGLAQRRIATLRYQFPYMEQGSRRTDAPALAHATVRAAVACASARFDGMRLFAGGKSFGGRMTSQAQALAPLPGVQGLVFLGFPLHPSGKPSAAAARAAHLQDVDVPMLFAHGPRDTLAEPDVFGVATQALGPMATVLEIDGADHGFHVLKRSGRTDEEALDDLLDGIAVWMQAWRVG
;
A
#
# COMPACT_ATOMS: atom_id res chain seq x y z
N MET A 1 -2.79 13.03 21.59
CA MET A 1 -3.28 13.58 20.30
C MET A 1 -2.46 12.98 19.19
N THR A 2 -3.07 12.65 18.05
CA THR A 2 -2.35 12.23 16.84
C THR A 2 -1.46 13.36 16.33
N THR A 3 -0.22 13.05 15.97
CA THR A 3 0.77 14.02 15.47
C THR A 3 1.05 13.77 14.00
N THR A 4 1.23 14.84 13.23
CA THR A 4 1.68 14.76 11.83
C THR A 4 3.00 15.51 11.70
N GLN A 5 4.02 14.85 11.16
CA GLN A 5 5.34 15.41 10.94
C GLN A 5 5.74 15.34 9.47
N LYS A 6 6.23 16.45 8.94
CA LYS A 6 6.83 16.50 7.60
C LYS A 6 8.28 16.03 7.69
N LEU A 7 8.69 15.21 6.74
CA LEU A 7 10.04 14.64 6.65
C LEU A 7 10.57 14.83 5.23
N SER A 8 11.89 14.73 5.09
CA SER A 8 12.58 14.58 3.81
C SER A 8 13.36 13.28 3.85
N ILE A 9 13.26 12.49 2.80
CA ILE A 9 13.91 11.17 2.67
C ILE A 9 14.91 11.25 1.52
N ALA A 10 16.19 11.06 1.83
CA ALA A 10 17.22 10.92 0.81
C ALA A 10 17.09 9.55 0.12
N VAL A 11 16.92 9.55 -1.20
CA VAL A 11 16.77 8.35 -2.05
C VAL A 11 18.10 8.02 -2.76
N ALA A 12 18.81 9.06 -3.20
CA ALA A 12 20.10 9.00 -3.84
C ALA A 12 20.86 10.30 -3.54
N PRO A 13 22.16 10.43 -3.86
CA PRO A 13 22.96 11.62 -3.54
C PRO A 13 22.27 12.95 -3.88
N ASP A 14 21.59 13.02 -5.02
CA ASP A 14 20.95 14.24 -5.51
C ASP A 14 19.41 14.13 -5.56
N ILE A 15 18.83 13.09 -4.94
CA ILE A 15 17.39 12.84 -4.96
C ILE A 15 16.86 12.71 -3.53
N ALA A 16 16.05 13.67 -3.13
CA ALA A 16 15.28 13.61 -1.90
C ALA A 16 13.80 13.77 -2.21
N VAL A 17 12.95 13.15 -1.40
CA VAL A 17 11.49 13.22 -1.53
C VAL A 17 10.84 13.61 -0.22
N SER A 18 9.71 14.27 -0.32
CA SER A 18 8.87 14.62 0.82
C SER A 18 8.17 13.40 1.40
N ALA A 19 8.00 13.38 2.72
CA ALA A 19 7.21 12.38 3.41
C ALA A 19 6.39 12.98 4.56
N LEU A 20 5.36 12.26 4.98
CA LEU A 20 4.48 12.58 6.10
C LEU A 20 4.40 11.39 7.04
N ALA A 21 4.84 11.57 8.28
CA ALA A 21 4.61 10.60 9.34
C ALA A 21 3.38 11.03 10.16
N VAL A 22 2.39 10.16 10.27
CA VAL A 22 1.23 10.33 11.16
C VAL A 22 1.34 9.29 12.26
N SER A 23 1.33 9.72 13.52
CA SER A 23 1.46 8.83 14.67
C SER A 23 0.39 9.09 15.71
N PRO A 24 -0.41 8.08 16.09
CA PRO A 24 -1.27 8.15 17.27
C PRO A 24 -0.41 8.20 18.56
N PRO A 25 -0.99 8.51 19.73
CA PRO A 25 -0.23 8.62 21.00
C PRO A 25 0.50 7.33 21.39
N THR A 26 -0.11 6.18 21.12
CA THR A 26 0.41 4.84 21.45
C THR A 26 0.30 3.91 20.26
N PRO A 27 1.17 4.07 19.25
CA PRO A 27 1.13 3.21 18.06
C PRO A 27 1.58 1.78 18.41
N GLU A 28 0.93 0.80 17.79
CA GLU A 28 1.26 -0.63 17.93
C GLU A 28 2.01 -1.17 16.71
N ALA A 29 1.90 -0.50 15.59
CA ALA A 29 2.56 -0.84 14.33
C ALA A 29 2.76 0.43 13.49
N CYS A 30 3.61 0.32 12.48
CA CYS A 30 3.77 1.34 11.44
C CYS A 30 3.53 0.74 10.06
N CYS A 31 2.80 1.45 9.20
CA CYS A 31 2.60 1.11 7.80
C CYS A 31 3.22 2.16 6.88
N VAL A 32 4.18 1.75 6.05
CA VAL A 32 4.79 2.59 5.01
C VAL A 32 3.91 2.51 3.76
N LEU A 33 3.31 3.64 3.37
CA LEU A 33 2.29 3.69 2.32
C LEU A 33 2.74 4.51 1.11
N ALA A 34 2.94 3.84 0.01
CA ALA A 34 3.18 4.42 -1.30
C ALA A 34 1.88 4.87 -1.97
N HIS A 35 1.90 6.03 -2.63
CA HIS A 35 0.75 6.54 -3.36
C HIS A 35 0.58 5.88 -4.75
N GLY A 36 -0.61 5.99 -5.33
CA GLY A 36 -0.93 5.55 -6.69
C GLY A 36 -0.35 6.46 -7.79
N ALA A 37 -0.33 5.98 -9.02
CA ALA A 37 0.06 6.80 -10.17
C ALA A 37 -0.89 7.99 -10.35
N GLY A 38 -0.33 9.17 -10.61
CA GLY A 38 -1.11 10.40 -10.83
C GLY A 38 -1.71 11.05 -9.59
N ALA A 39 -1.47 10.48 -8.39
CA ALA A 39 -1.95 11.01 -7.11
C ALA A 39 -0.79 11.00 -6.11
N GLY A 40 -0.50 12.12 -5.48
CA GLY A 40 0.60 12.22 -4.50
C GLY A 40 0.22 11.68 -3.12
N MET A 41 1.18 11.72 -2.20
CA MET A 41 1.00 11.26 -0.81
C MET A 41 -0.07 12.02 -0.02
N THR A 42 -0.47 13.21 -0.48
CA THR A 42 -1.49 14.07 0.13
C THR A 42 -2.86 13.94 -0.55
N HIS A 43 -3.02 13.00 -1.47
CA HIS A 43 -4.34 12.72 -2.07
C HIS A 43 -5.39 12.45 -0.98
N PRO A 44 -6.65 12.93 -1.11
CA PRO A 44 -7.68 12.78 -0.09
C PRO A 44 -7.83 11.34 0.44
N PHE A 45 -7.84 10.35 -0.45
CA PHE A 45 -7.88 8.94 -0.06
C PHE A 45 -6.67 8.54 0.82
N MET A 46 -5.45 8.95 0.47
CA MET A 46 -4.25 8.64 1.26
C MET A 46 -4.26 9.34 2.62
N ASN A 47 -4.83 10.56 2.70
CA ASN A 47 -5.04 11.25 3.98
C ASN A 47 -6.04 10.49 4.84
N ALA A 48 -7.21 10.14 4.29
CA ALA A 48 -8.25 9.40 5.01
C ALA A 48 -7.75 8.04 5.51
N VAL A 49 -6.98 7.31 4.69
CA VAL A 49 -6.34 6.04 5.11
C VAL A 49 -5.38 6.27 6.28
N ALA A 50 -4.53 7.29 6.23
CA ALA A 50 -3.57 7.53 7.31
C ALA A 50 -4.24 7.97 8.62
N GLU A 51 -5.26 8.82 8.53
CA GLU A 51 -6.04 9.25 9.69
C GLU A 51 -6.83 8.11 10.31
N GLY A 52 -7.49 7.30 9.47
CA GLY A 52 -8.26 6.15 9.93
C GLY A 52 -7.39 5.04 10.53
N LEU A 53 -6.19 4.79 10.00
CA LEU A 53 -5.22 3.87 10.60
C LEU A 53 -4.69 4.40 11.93
N ALA A 54 -4.49 5.72 12.07
CA ALA A 54 -4.10 6.32 13.34
C ALA A 54 -5.17 6.15 14.43
N GLN A 55 -6.47 6.21 14.08
CA GLN A 55 -7.57 5.89 15.00
C GLN A 55 -7.53 4.43 15.47
N ARG A 56 -6.95 3.53 14.67
CA ARG A 56 -6.75 2.11 14.95
C ARG A 56 -5.36 1.79 15.52
N ARG A 57 -4.67 2.79 16.07
CA ARG A 57 -3.34 2.69 16.70
C ARG A 57 -2.23 2.25 15.75
N ILE A 58 -2.38 2.50 14.46
CA ILE A 58 -1.36 2.23 13.45
C ILE A 58 -0.77 3.55 12.98
N ALA A 59 0.53 3.74 13.20
CA ALA A 59 1.26 4.87 12.61
C ALA A 59 1.44 4.66 11.11
N THR A 60 1.56 5.74 10.35
CA THR A 60 1.84 5.66 8.92
C THR A 60 3.00 6.56 8.53
N LEU A 61 3.80 6.10 7.57
CA LEU A 61 4.75 6.95 6.84
C LEU A 61 4.35 6.92 5.36
N ARG A 62 3.86 8.05 4.86
CA ARG A 62 3.55 8.25 3.43
C ARG A 62 4.65 9.08 2.80
N TYR A 63 5.00 8.79 1.58
CA TYR A 63 6.09 9.47 0.88
C TYR A 63 5.72 9.75 -0.57
N GLN A 64 6.41 10.72 -1.16
CA GLN A 64 6.28 11.09 -2.55
C GLN A 64 7.26 10.26 -3.40
N PHE A 65 6.84 9.80 -4.55
CA PHE A 65 7.80 9.31 -5.55
C PHE A 65 8.49 10.49 -6.25
N PRO A 66 9.75 10.35 -6.70
CA PRO A 66 10.50 11.44 -7.31
C PRO A 66 9.79 12.15 -8.46
N TYR A 67 9.09 11.39 -9.33
CA TYR A 67 8.33 12.00 -10.43
C TYR A 67 7.25 12.98 -9.95
N MET A 68 6.58 12.64 -8.84
CA MET A 68 5.55 13.51 -8.26
C MET A 68 6.18 14.71 -7.53
N GLU A 69 7.32 14.53 -6.90
CA GLU A 69 8.09 15.63 -6.30
C GLU A 69 8.46 16.67 -7.36
N GLN A 70 8.78 16.22 -8.57
CA GLN A 70 9.13 17.05 -9.72
C GLN A 70 7.90 17.58 -10.50
N GLY A 71 6.68 17.26 -10.04
CA GLY A 71 5.44 17.66 -10.73
C GLY A 71 5.20 16.93 -12.06
N SER A 72 5.89 15.82 -12.31
CA SER A 72 5.71 15.00 -13.52
C SER A 72 4.48 14.10 -13.41
N ARG A 73 3.84 13.81 -14.54
CA ARG A 73 2.78 12.79 -14.65
C ARG A 73 3.30 11.42 -15.06
N ARG A 74 4.54 11.35 -15.56
CA ARG A 74 5.19 10.11 -15.98
C ARG A 74 5.86 9.47 -14.76
N THR A 75 5.42 8.28 -14.38
CA THR A 75 6.00 7.52 -13.27
C THR A 75 7.48 7.26 -13.47
N ASP A 76 8.21 7.16 -12.36
CA ASP A 76 9.63 6.80 -12.36
C ASP A 76 9.88 5.42 -13.00
N ALA A 77 11.08 5.23 -13.50
CA ALA A 77 11.55 3.91 -13.87
C ALA A 77 11.53 2.97 -12.62
N PRO A 78 11.25 1.66 -12.80
CA PRO A 78 11.13 0.74 -11.67
C PRO A 78 12.30 0.79 -10.69
N ALA A 79 13.53 0.88 -11.17
CA ALA A 79 14.72 0.94 -10.31
C ALA A 79 14.71 2.13 -9.34
N LEU A 80 14.31 3.32 -9.80
CA LEU A 80 14.21 4.52 -8.95
C LEU A 80 13.02 4.41 -7.99
N ALA A 81 11.90 3.88 -8.44
CA ALA A 81 10.74 3.65 -7.58
C ALA A 81 11.07 2.64 -6.47
N HIS A 82 11.78 1.54 -6.77
CA HIS A 82 12.22 0.56 -5.77
C HIS A 82 13.22 1.17 -4.78
N ALA A 83 14.16 1.99 -5.24
CA ALA A 83 15.09 2.71 -4.36
C ALA A 83 14.33 3.65 -3.40
N THR A 84 13.29 4.33 -3.90
CA THR A 84 12.43 5.20 -3.08
C THR A 84 11.66 4.41 -2.02
N VAL A 85 11.08 3.25 -2.39
CA VAL A 85 10.44 2.35 -1.42
C VAL A 85 11.41 1.96 -0.31
N ARG A 86 12.63 1.52 -0.67
CA ARG A 86 13.66 1.11 0.31
C ARG A 86 14.06 2.24 1.24
N ALA A 87 14.26 3.43 0.70
CA ALA A 87 14.60 4.62 1.50
C ALA A 87 13.46 4.98 2.48
N ALA A 88 12.21 4.89 2.03
CA ALA A 88 11.04 5.15 2.88
C ALA A 88 10.89 4.09 4.00
N VAL A 89 11.12 2.82 3.70
CA VAL A 89 11.11 1.74 4.70
C VAL A 89 12.23 1.95 5.72
N ALA A 90 13.45 2.26 5.28
CA ALA A 90 14.56 2.55 6.19
C ALA A 90 14.29 3.76 7.10
N CYS A 91 13.70 4.82 6.55
CA CYS A 91 13.29 6.00 7.32
C CYS A 91 12.22 5.63 8.38
N ALA A 92 11.23 4.82 8.01
CA ALA A 92 10.19 4.36 8.94
C ALA A 92 10.77 3.45 10.03
N SER A 93 11.65 2.52 9.68
CA SER A 93 12.32 1.63 10.64
C SER A 93 13.11 2.41 11.69
N ALA A 94 13.90 3.39 11.27
CA ALA A 94 14.66 4.24 12.18
C ALA A 94 13.77 5.12 13.08
N ARG A 95 12.62 5.59 12.54
CA ARG A 95 11.72 6.48 13.26
C ARG A 95 10.81 5.74 14.26
N PHE A 96 10.39 4.55 13.91
CA PHE A 96 9.46 3.71 14.67
C PHE A 96 10.17 2.46 15.18
N ASP A 97 11.39 2.65 15.69
CA ASP A 97 12.23 1.58 16.19
C ASP A 97 11.50 0.69 17.22
N GLY A 98 11.68 -0.60 17.11
CA GLY A 98 11.00 -1.61 17.93
C GLY A 98 9.52 -1.84 17.60
N MET A 99 8.93 -1.10 16.64
CA MET A 99 7.56 -1.33 16.20
C MET A 99 7.49 -2.37 15.08
N ARG A 100 6.36 -3.09 15.01
CA ARG A 100 6.05 -3.94 13.86
C ARG A 100 5.91 -3.05 12.62
N LEU A 101 6.63 -3.40 11.57
CA LEU A 101 6.68 -2.62 10.33
C LEU A 101 5.99 -3.38 9.21
N PHE A 102 5.07 -2.69 8.53
CA PHE A 102 4.40 -3.14 7.32
C PHE A 102 4.67 -2.15 6.19
N ALA A 103 4.61 -2.62 4.96
CA ALA A 103 4.79 -1.76 3.79
C ALA A 103 3.73 -2.06 2.73
N GLY A 104 3.52 -1.14 1.81
CA GLY A 104 2.56 -1.36 0.74
C GLY A 104 2.13 -0.06 0.07
N GLY A 105 0.87 0.00 -0.35
CA GLY A 105 0.34 1.23 -0.92
C GLY A 105 -0.78 1.03 -1.92
N LYS A 106 -1.20 2.16 -2.49
CA LYS A 106 -2.28 2.23 -3.46
C LYS A 106 -1.77 1.91 -4.86
N SER A 107 -2.41 0.95 -5.53
CA SER A 107 -2.25 0.71 -6.97
C SER A 107 -0.76 0.60 -7.40
N PHE A 108 -0.25 1.55 -8.17
CA PHE A 108 1.17 1.62 -8.57
C PHE A 108 2.12 1.50 -7.38
N GLY A 109 1.85 2.19 -6.30
CA GLY A 109 2.67 2.17 -5.10
C GLY A 109 2.76 0.78 -4.48
N GLY A 110 1.64 0.07 -4.35
CA GLY A 110 1.61 -1.32 -3.88
C GLY A 110 2.44 -2.24 -4.77
N ARG A 111 2.31 -2.09 -6.10
CA ARG A 111 3.10 -2.89 -7.06
C ARG A 111 4.61 -2.59 -6.97
N MET A 112 5.00 -1.33 -6.81
CA MET A 112 6.43 -0.99 -6.63
C MET A 112 6.98 -1.53 -5.32
N THR A 113 6.18 -1.53 -4.26
CA THR A 113 6.56 -2.11 -2.97
C THR A 113 6.74 -3.62 -3.05
N SER A 114 5.80 -4.35 -3.67
CA SER A 114 5.94 -5.80 -3.85
C SER A 114 7.13 -6.18 -4.72
N GLN A 115 7.39 -5.44 -5.80
CA GLN A 115 8.57 -5.66 -6.64
C GLN A 115 9.88 -5.38 -5.88
N ALA A 116 9.91 -4.33 -5.06
CA ALA A 116 11.08 -4.05 -4.23
C ALA A 116 11.33 -5.17 -3.21
N GLN A 117 10.28 -5.72 -2.57
CA GLN A 117 10.37 -6.86 -1.66
C GLN A 117 10.85 -8.12 -2.38
N ALA A 118 10.27 -8.46 -3.54
CA ALA A 118 10.63 -9.63 -4.33
C ALA A 118 12.09 -9.62 -4.82
N LEU A 119 12.61 -8.44 -5.15
CA LEU A 119 14.02 -8.29 -5.57
C LEU A 119 15.01 -8.51 -4.41
N ALA A 120 14.69 -8.06 -3.24
CA ALA A 120 15.43 -8.32 -2.00
C ALA A 120 14.55 -7.90 -0.81
N PRO A 121 14.56 -8.63 0.30
CA PRO A 121 13.74 -8.30 1.47
C PRO A 121 13.88 -6.83 1.91
N LEU A 122 12.75 -6.23 2.26
CA LEU A 122 12.72 -4.91 2.89
C LEU A 122 12.97 -5.08 4.39
N PRO A 123 14.06 -4.53 4.93
CA PRO A 123 14.48 -4.83 6.31
C PRO A 123 13.37 -4.51 7.33
N GLY A 124 13.04 -5.48 8.18
CA GLY A 124 12.08 -5.35 9.28
C GLY A 124 10.60 -5.37 8.84
N VAL A 125 10.30 -5.44 7.55
CA VAL A 125 8.92 -5.52 7.06
C VAL A 125 8.36 -6.92 7.33
N GLN A 126 7.23 -6.99 8.05
CA GLN A 126 6.58 -8.23 8.46
C GLN A 126 5.42 -8.65 7.54
N GLY A 127 5.00 -7.78 6.65
CA GLY A 127 3.94 -8.06 5.69
C GLY A 127 3.65 -6.88 4.78
N LEU A 128 3.01 -7.16 3.65
CA LEU A 128 2.66 -6.15 2.64
C LEU A 128 1.14 -5.91 2.60
N VAL A 129 0.74 -4.65 2.42
CA VAL A 129 -0.67 -4.24 2.33
C VAL A 129 -0.92 -3.54 1.00
N PHE A 130 -1.81 -4.09 0.19
CA PHE A 130 -2.15 -3.55 -1.12
C PHE A 130 -3.57 -2.99 -1.14
N LEU A 131 -3.69 -1.73 -1.50
CA LEU A 131 -4.94 -1.00 -1.64
C LEU A 131 -5.33 -0.94 -3.13
N GLY A 132 -6.01 -1.97 -3.64
CA GLY A 132 -6.31 -2.16 -5.05
C GLY A 132 -5.04 -2.47 -5.86
N PHE A 133 -4.58 -3.73 -5.82
CA PHE A 133 -3.40 -4.15 -6.58
C PHE A 133 -3.72 -4.26 -8.07
N PRO A 134 -3.02 -3.52 -8.97
CA PRO A 134 -3.34 -3.53 -10.40
C PRO A 134 -2.70 -4.73 -11.08
N LEU A 135 -3.44 -5.78 -11.32
CA LEU A 135 -2.95 -6.99 -12.00
C LEU A 135 -2.64 -6.75 -13.48
N HIS A 136 -3.30 -5.78 -14.12
CA HIS A 136 -3.04 -5.45 -15.52
C HIS A 136 -3.32 -3.98 -15.82
N PRO A 137 -2.85 -3.45 -16.94
CA PRO A 137 -3.29 -2.15 -17.45
C PRO A 137 -4.76 -2.24 -17.88
N SER A 138 -5.48 -1.12 -17.82
CA SER A 138 -6.88 -1.05 -18.28
C SER A 138 -7.05 -1.69 -19.66
N GLY A 139 -8.03 -2.58 -19.79
CA GLY A 139 -8.36 -3.29 -21.02
C GLY A 139 -7.33 -4.33 -21.49
N LYS A 140 -6.39 -4.76 -20.64
CA LYS A 140 -5.36 -5.76 -20.98
C LYS A 140 -5.26 -6.89 -19.94
N PRO A 141 -6.33 -7.64 -19.67
CA PRO A 141 -6.34 -8.70 -18.66
C PRO A 141 -5.32 -9.82 -18.94
N SER A 142 -4.96 -10.06 -20.21
CA SER A 142 -3.94 -11.04 -20.58
C SER A 142 -2.54 -10.73 -20.02
N ALA A 143 -2.28 -9.50 -19.58
CA ALA A 143 -1.01 -9.11 -18.96
C ALA A 143 -0.91 -9.48 -17.47
N ALA A 144 -1.98 -10.00 -16.85
CA ALA A 144 -2.04 -10.21 -15.41
C ALA A 144 -1.02 -11.23 -14.90
N ALA A 145 -0.88 -12.37 -15.54
CA ALA A 145 0.07 -13.40 -15.13
C ALA A 145 1.52 -12.87 -15.09
N ALA A 146 1.94 -12.17 -16.14
CA ALA A 146 3.28 -11.57 -16.20
C ALA A 146 3.46 -10.47 -15.14
N ARG A 147 2.42 -9.69 -14.86
CA ARG A 147 2.48 -8.61 -13.86
C ARG A 147 2.48 -9.13 -12.42
N ALA A 148 1.82 -10.26 -12.16
CA ALA A 148 1.76 -10.90 -10.86
C ALA A 148 2.96 -11.83 -10.58
N ALA A 149 3.74 -12.22 -11.59
CA ALA A 149 4.76 -13.26 -11.47
C ALA A 149 5.74 -13.05 -10.29
N HIS A 150 6.19 -11.80 -10.08
CA HIS A 150 7.12 -11.46 -8.98
C HIS A 150 6.53 -11.65 -7.58
N LEU A 151 5.19 -11.78 -7.43
CA LEU A 151 4.56 -12.01 -6.13
C LEU A 151 4.92 -13.38 -5.55
N GLN A 152 5.32 -14.34 -6.39
CA GLN A 152 5.82 -15.66 -5.95
C GLN A 152 7.16 -15.56 -5.21
N ASP A 153 7.92 -14.49 -5.45
CA ASP A 153 9.22 -14.24 -4.82
C ASP A 153 9.11 -13.37 -3.56
N VAL A 154 7.88 -13.00 -3.16
CA VAL A 154 7.62 -12.25 -1.93
C VAL A 154 7.57 -13.25 -0.76
N ASP A 155 8.47 -13.08 0.20
CA ASP A 155 8.71 -13.98 1.33
C ASP A 155 8.00 -13.56 2.63
N VAL A 156 7.10 -12.57 2.57
CA VAL A 156 6.27 -12.11 3.69
C VAL A 156 4.79 -12.18 3.33
N PRO A 157 3.89 -12.32 4.33
CA PRO A 157 2.45 -12.31 4.10
C PRO A 157 1.96 -11.05 3.38
N MET A 158 0.94 -11.21 2.55
CA MET A 158 0.38 -10.15 1.73
C MET A 158 -1.13 -10.02 1.97
N LEU A 159 -1.58 -8.80 2.29
CA LEU A 159 -3.01 -8.44 2.31
C LEU A 159 -3.38 -7.73 1.03
N PHE A 160 -4.33 -8.28 0.30
CA PHE A 160 -4.92 -7.68 -0.89
C PHE A 160 -6.30 -7.12 -0.57
N ALA A 161 -6.40 -5.83 -0.28
CA ALA A 161 -7.68 -5.16 -0.25
C ALA A 161 -8.16 -4.92 -1.69
N HIS A 162 -9.34 -5.45 -2.01
CA HIS A 162 -9.86 -5.54 -3.36
C HIS A 162 -11.34 -5.17 -3.41
N GLY A 163 -11.73 -4.44 -4.44
CA GLY A 163 -13.13 -4.19 -4.77
C GLY A 163 -13.57 -5.05 -5.95
N PRO A 164 -14.72 -5.75 -5.87
CA PRO A 164 -15.18 -6.64 -6.95
C PRO A 164 -15.50 -5.91 -8.26
N ARG A 165 -15.55 -4.59 -8.26
CA ARG A 165 -15.71 -3.74 -9.45
C ARG A 165 -14.41 -3.13 -9.96
N ASP A 166 -13.26 -3.60 -9.45
CA ASP A 166 -11.95 -3.13 -9.90
C ASP A 166 -11.64 -3.62 -11.32
N THR A 167 -11.60 -2.70 -12.29
CA THR A 167 -11.34 -2.99 -13.70
C THR A 167 -9.84 -3.14 -14.03
N LEU A 168 -8.96 -3.07 -13.04
CA LEU A 168 -7.53 -3.39 -13.16
C LEU A 168 -7.17 -4.74 -12.54
N ALA A 169 -8.17 -5.42 -11.97
CA ALA A 169 -8.05 -6.71 -11.31
C ALA A 169 -9.43 -7.37 -11.22
N GLU A 170 -10.05 -7.68 -12.37
CA GLU A 170 -11.37 -8.30 -12.39
C GLU A 170 -11.39 -9.61 -11.57
N PRO A 171 -12.53 -9.98 -10.94
CA PRO A 171 -12.61 -11.07 -9.96
C PRO A 171 -11.99 -12.39 -10.42
N ASP A 172 -12.22 -12.79 -11.66
CA ASP A 172 -11.70 -14.06 -12.20
C ASP A 172 -10.17 -14.06 -12.27
N VAL A 173 -9.60 -12.96 -12.77
CA VAL A 173 -8.14 -12.78 -12.90
C VAL A 173 -7.49 -12.61 -11.52
N PHE A 174 -8.17 -11.90 -10.64
CA PHE A 174 -7.71 -11.67 -9.27
C PHE A 174 -7.72 -12.98 -8.45
N GLY A 175 -8.79 -13.78 -8.56
CA GLY A 175 -8.91 -15.07 -7.89
C GLY A 175 -7.80 -16.03 -8.30
N VAL A 176 -7.49 -16.14 -9.60
CA VAL A 176 -6.39 -16.97 -10.09
C VAL A 176 -5.03 -16.51 -9.51
N ALA A 177 -4.77 -15.21 -9.53
CA ALA A 177 -3.49 -14.67 -9.04
C ALA A 177 -3.31 -14.89 -7.52
N THR A 178 -4.34 -14.66 -6.72
CA THR A 178 -4.25 -14.81 -5.26
C THR A 178 -4.25 -16.28 -4.82
N GLN A 179 -5.00 -17.16 -5.47
CA GLN A 179 -4.95 -18.61 -5.22
C GLN A 179 -3.57 -19.20 -5.47
N ALA A 180 -2.87 -18.73 -6.49
CA ALA A 180 -1.51 -19.20 -6.80
C ALA A 180 -0.49 -18.84 -5.70
N LEU A 181 -0.77 -17.86 -4.84
CA LEU A 181 0.07 -17.44 -3.71
C LEU A 181 -0.21 -18.27 -2.44
N GLY A 182 -1.30 -19.04 -2.43
CA GLY A 182 -1.66 -19.89 -1.31
C GLY A 182 -1.79 -19.13 0.02
N PRO A 183 -1.19 -19.65 1.11
CA PRO A 183 -1.34 -19.06 2.44
C PRO A 183 -0.63 -17.69 2.59
N MET A 184 0.19 -17.30 1.62
CA MET A 184 0.87 -15.99 1.64
C MET A 184 -0.07 -14.84 1.27
N ALA A 185 -1.21 -15.10 0.64
CA ALA A 185 -2.20 -14.10 0.26
C ALA A 185 -3.43 -14.16 1.16
N THR A 186 -3.76 -13.04 1.78
CA THR A 186 -5.06 -12.81 2.41
C THR A 186 -5.83 -11.83 1.53
N VAL A 187 -7.07 -12.14 1.19
CA VAL A 187 -7.97 -11.27 0.44
C VAL A 187 -8.93 -10.59 1.39
N LEU A 188 -8.98 -9.26 1.34
CA LEU A 188 -9.98 -8.42 1.99
C LEU A 188 -10.86 -7.82 0.90
N GLU A 189 -12.01 -8.43 0.64
CA GLU A 189 -12.97 -7.91 -0.32
C GLU A 189 -13.80 -6.79 0.32
N ILE A 190 -13.86 -5.64 -0.35
CA ILE A 190 -14.70 -4.50 0.02
C ILE A 190 -15.92 -4.49 -0.90
N ASP A 191 -17.02 -4.95 -0.37
CA ASP A 191 -18.26 -5.17 -1.13
C ASP A 191 -18.69 -3.94 -1.92
N GLY A 192 -19.00 -4.15 -3.20
CA GLY A 192 -19.46 -3.13 -4.13
C GLY A 192 -18.44 -2.06 -4.52
N ALA A 193 -17.18 -2.15 -4.04
CA ALA A 193 -16.16 -1.14 -4.30
C ALA A 193 -15.50 -1.32 -5.68
N ASP A 194 -15.03 -0.22 -6.26
CA ASP A 194 -14.18 -0.20 -7.44
C ASP A 194 -12.69 -0.04 -7.08
N HIS A 195 -11.84 0.18 -8.08
CA HIS A 195 -10.40 0.41 -7.87
C HIS A 195 -10.09 1.55 -6.89
N GLY A 196 -10.95 2.57 -6.83
CA GLY A 196 -10.83 3.72 -5.92
C GLY A 196 -11.39 3.47 -4.52
N PHE A 197 -12.02 2.32 -4.30
CA PHE A 197 -12.89 1.99 -3.16
C PHE A 197 -14.17 2.82 -3.11
N HIS A 198 -14.60 3.34 -4.26
CA HIS A 198 -15.89 4.00 -4.40
C HIS A 198 -17.00 2.96 -4.58
N VAL A 199 -18.12 3.15 -3.87
CA VAL A 199 -19.33 2.33 -3.98
C VAL A 199 -20.45 3.09 -4.68
N LEU A 200 -21.28 2.37 -5.43
CA LEU A 200 -22.42 2.99 -6.12
C LEU A 200 -23.56 3.30 -5.14
N LYS A 201 -24.21 4.45 -5.28
CA LYS A 201 -25.38 4.82 -4.45
C LYS A 201 -26.46 3.75 -4.39
N ARG A 202 -26.67 2.98 -5.49
CA ARG A 202 -27.64 1.88 -5.53
C ARG A 202 -27.27 0.65 -4.70
N SER A 203 -26.02 0.55 -4.20
CA SER A 203 -25.61 -0.52 -3.28
C SER A 203 -26.18 -0.34 -1.88
N GLY A 204 -26.71 0.84 -1.55
CA GLY A 204 -27.16 1.18 -0.20
C GLY A 204 -26.02 1.48 0.78
N ARG A 205 -24.78 1.51 0.30
CA ARG A 205 -23.57 1.81 1.08
C ARG A 205 -22.97 3.16 0.69
N THR A 206 -22.17 3.72 1.58
CA THR A 206 -21.39 4.94 1.38
C THR A 206 -19.90 4.63 1.20
N ASP A 207 -19.15 5.55 0.60
CA ASP A 207 -17.68 5.46 0.50
C ASP A 207 -17.01 5.48 1.88
N GLU A 208 -17.64 6.11 2.86
CA GLU A 208 -17.16 6.18 4.24
C GLU A 208 -17.25 4.80 4.92
N GLU A 209 -18.39 4.10 4.77
CA GLU A 209 -18.54 2.73 5.25
C GLU A 209 -17.57 1.75 4.57
N ALA A 210 -17.35 1.90 3.27
CA ALA A 210 -16.38 1.08 2.54
C ALA A 210 -14.93 1.34 3.00
N LEU A 211 -14.62 2.59 3.31
CA LEU A 211 -13.32 2.97 3.88
C LEU A 211 -13.14 2.41 5.29
N ASP A 212 -14.16 2.45 6.13
CA ASP A 212 -14.11 1.90 7.48
C ASP A 212 -13.89 0.38 7.47
N ASP A 213 -14.60 -0.37 6.61
CA ASP A 213 -14.39 -1.81 6.42
C ASP A 213 -12.95 -2.10 5.97
N LEU A 214 -12.42 -1.31 5.03
CA LEU A 214 -11.04 -1.41 4.57
C LEU A 214 -10.05 -1.24 5.72
N LEU A 215 -10.24 -0.21 6.54
CA LEU A 215 -9.33 0.15 7.63
C LEU A 215 -9.39 -0.86 8.78
N ASP A 216 -10.59 -1.33 9.12
CA ASP A 216 -10.79 -2.38 10.13
C ASP A 216 -10.14 -3.69 9.70
N GLY A 217 -10.36 -4.10 8.45
CA GLY A 217 -9.75 -5.31 7.89
C GLY A 217 -8.21 -5.25 7.89
N ILE A 218 -7.62 -4.11 7.53
CA ILE A 218 -6.16 -3.90 7.60
C ILE A 218 -5.68 -4.00 9.05
N ALA A 219 -6.35 -3.34 9.98
CA ALA A 219 -5.94 -3.34 11.39
C ALA A 219 -6.01 -4.75 12.01
N VAL A 220 -7.09 -5.47 11.75
CA VAL A 220 -7.26 -6.87 12.20
C VAL A 220 -6.17 -7.76 11.62
N TRP A 221 -5.90 -7.65 10.31
CA TRP A 221 -4.86 -8.46 9.67
C TRP A 221 -3.47 -8.16 10.24
N MET A 222 -3.11 -6.89 10.40
CA MET A 222 -1.83 -6.50 11.00
C MET A 222 -1.66 -6.99 12.44
N GLN A 223 -2.77 -7.08 13.21
CA GLN A 223 -2.73 -7.58 14.59
C GLN A 223 -2.53 -9.09 14.65
N ALA A 224 -3.02 -9.85 13.66
CA ALA A 224 -2.87 -11.30 13.60
C ALA A 224 -1.40 -11.75 13.45
N TRP A 225 -0.57 -10.95 12.80
CA TRP A 225 0.86 -11.22 12.62
C TRP A 225 1.70 -10.69 13.80
N ARG A 226 1.39 -11.15 15.01
CA ARG A 226 2.27 -10.95 16.16
C ARG A 226 3.36 -12.01 16.08
N VAL A 227 4.60 -11.57 15.85
CA VAL A 227 5.77 -12.45 16.07
C VAL A 227 5.83 -12.68 17.57
N GLY A 228 5.74 -13.96 17.97
CA GLY A 228 5.89 -14.40 19.35
C GLY A 228 7.32 -14.20 19.84
#